data_61a295beb5971b5cd93a7ec410b668ff
#
_entry.id   61a295beb5971b5cd93a7ec410b668ff
#
_cell.length_a   1.000
_cell.length_b   1.000
_cell.length_c   1.000
_cell.angle_alpha   90.00
_cell.angle_beta   90.00
_cell.angle_gamma   90.00
#
_symmetry.space_group_name_H-M   'P 1'
#
loop_
_entity.id
_entity.type
_entity.pdbx_description
1 polymer ?
#
loop_
_entity_poly.entity_id
_entity_poly.type
_entity_poly.pdbx_seq_one_letter_code
_entity_poly.pdbx_strand_id
1 'polypeptide(L)'
;IIVSTKSKASAEKINDEYGVKSTTVNSEVAKEADVLFLAVKPYFFKEVIEEIKDLVKDEAIIISIAAGVTVNQIEEWFGKEIKLVRTMPNTPASVGEGMSAICPNGNITENELNYVGSLYNLFGKYEVLEEKDFHAFIALCGSSPAYVFMFIEAMADAGVKLGLPRAKAYKLAEQAILG
;
A
#
# COMPACT_ATOMS: atom_id res chain seq x y z
N ILE A 1 6.94 0.56 -16.23
CA ILE A 1 6.02 -0.09 -15.27
C ILE A 1 5.21 -1.14 -16.02
N ILE A 2 5.04 -2.30 -15.41
CA ILE A 2 4.16 -3.37 -15.86
C ILE A 2 3.27 -3.82 -14.70
N VAL A 3 1.99 -4.08 -14.95
CA VAL A 3 1.02 -4.46 -13.92
C VAL A 3 0.33 -5.76 -14.31
N SER A 4 0.26 -6.72 -13.37
CA SER A 4 -0.58 -7.91 -13.51
C SER A 4 -1.87 -7.76 -12.71
N THR A 5 -2.98 -8.20 -13.29
CA THR A 5 -4.30 -8.20 -12.66
C THR A 5 -5.01 -9.53 -12.88
N LYS A 6 -5.96 -9.87 -12.02
CA LYS A 6 -6.70 -11.12 -12.10
C LYS A 6 -7.58 -11.25 -13.35
N SER A 7 -8.05 -10.14 -13.92
CA SER A 7 -8.98 -10.17 -15.07
C SER A 7 -8.50 -9.30 -16.22
N LYS A 8 -8.81 -9.72 -17.45
CA LYS A 8 -8.50 -8.97 -18.67
C LYS A 8 -9.15 -7.57 -18.65
N ALA A 9 -10.38 -7.46 -18.19
CA ALA A 9 -11.07 -6.17 -18.07
C ALA A 9 -10.35 -5.20 -17.11
N SER A 10 -9.80 -5.70 -16.00
CA SER A 10 -9.00 -4.86 -15.08
C SER A 10 -7.66 -4.46 -15.71
N ALA A 11 -7.03 -5.35 -16.48
CA ALA A 11 -5.79 -5.03 -17.18
C ALA A 11 -6.02 -3.94 -18.25
N GLU A 12 -7.07 -4.09 -19.07
CA GLU A 12 -7.48 -3.09 -20.07
C GLU A 12 -7.77 -1.74 -19.41
N LYS A 13 -8.54 -1.73 -18.32
CA LYS A 13 -8.83 -0.49 -17.58
C LYS A 13 -7.55 0.23 -17.11
N ILE A 14 -6.59 -0.50 -16.53
CA ILE A 14 -5.32 0.09 -16.06
C ILE A 14 -4.51 0.65 -17.24
N ASN A 15 -4.45 -0.08 -18.35
CA ASN A 15 -3.77 0.39 -19.55
C ASN A 15 -4.40 1.69 -20.08
N ASP A 16 -5.73 1.75 -20.18
CA ASP A 16 -6.46 2.90 -20.71
C ASP A 16 -6.36 4.11 -19.77
N GLU A 17 -6.39 3.89 -18.46
CA GLU A 17 -6.38 4.98 -17.47
C GLU A 17 -4.97 5.55 -17.22
N TYR A 18 -3.94 4.69 -17.20
CA TYR A 18 -2.58 5.09 -16.81
C TYR A 18 -1.54 4.96 -17.92
N GLY A 19 -1.88 4.38 -19.08
CA GLY A 19 -0.94 4.18 -20.18
C GLY A 19 0.20 3.21 -19.88
N VAL A 20 0.05 2.33 -18.87
CA VAL A 20 1.07 1.37 -18.47
C VAL A 20 0.81 -0.01 -19.05
N LYS A 21 1.87 -0.76 -19.35
CA LYS A 21 1.76 -2.15 -19.81
C LYS A 21 1.02 -2.98 -18.77
N SER A 22 0.01 -3.71 -19.17
CA SER A 22 -0.79 -4.56 -18.29
C SER A 22 -0.97 -5.98 -18.85
N THR A 23 -1.06 -6.96 -17.96
CA THR A 23 -1.20 -8.38 -18.29
C THR A 23 -2.09 -9.09 -17.25
N THR A 24 -2.47 -10.31 -17.52
CA THR A 24 -3.10 -11.20 -16.54
C THR A 24 -2.15 -12.31 -16.06
N VAL A 25 -0.88 -12.23 -16.42
CA VAL A 25 0.13 -13.28 -16.19
C VAL A 25 1.18 -12.75 -15.21
N ASN A 26 1.15 -13.20 -13.95
CA ASN A 26 2.07 -12.76 -12.91
C ASN A 26 3.53 -13.04 -13.26
N SER A 27 3.80 -14.16 -13.91
CA SER A 27 5.16 -14.56 -14.29
C SER A 27 5.84 -13.60 -15.28
N GLU A 28 5.08 -12.87 -16.11
CA GLU A 28 5.65 -11.84 -17.00
C GLU A 28 6.19 -10.67 -16.18
N VAL A 29 5.43 -10.22 -15.17
CA VAL A 29 5.85 -9.15 -14.27
C VAL A 29 7.05 -9.57 -13.43
N ALA A 30 7.01 -10.77 -12.85
CA ALA A 30 8.06 -11.28 -11.98
C ALA A 30 9.43 -11.37 -12.67
N LYS A 31 9.47 -11.79 -13.94
CA LYS A 31 10.70 -11.90 -14.73
C LYS A 31 11.33 -10.56 -15.09
N GLU A 32 10.51 -9.54 -15.31
CA GLU A 32 10.97 -8.22 -15.76
C GLU A 32 11.33 -7.29 -14.58
N ALA A 33 10.71 -7.49 -13.41
CA ALA A 33 10.79 -6.58 -12.29
C ALA A 33 12.19 -6.49 -11.66
N ASP A 34 12.68 -5.26 -11.45
CA ASP A 34 13.77 -4.93 -10.55
C ASP A 34 13.24 -4.50 -9.18
N VAL A 35 12.01 -3.97 -9.15
CA VAL A 35 11.21 -3.74 -7.94
C VAL A 35 9.83 -4.34 -8.16
N LEU A 36 9.45 -5.28 -7.32
CA LEU A 36 8.21 -6.04 -7.40
C LEU A 36 7.27 -5.71 -6.26
N PHE A 37 6.17 -5.02 -6.54
CA PHE A 37 5.11 -4.79 -5.57
C PHE A 37 4.15 -5.98 -5.52
N LEU A 38 4.04 -6.62 -4.36
CA LEU A 38 3.01 -7.60 -4.06
C LEU A 38 1.78 -6.87 -3.50
N ALA A 39 0.86 -6.53 -4.40
CA ALA A 39 -0.33 -5.74 -4.12
C ALA A 39 -1.64 -6.54 -4.18
N VAL A 40 -1.57 -7.84 -3.96
CA VAL A 40 -2.73 -8.73 -3.90
C VAL A 40 -3.31 -8.80 -2.48
N LYS A 41 -4.52 -9.32 -2.33
CA LYS A 41 -5.12 -9.54 -1.00
C LYS A 41 -4.30 -10.56 -0.20
N PRO A 42 -4.17 -10.42 1.13
CA PRO A 42 -3.31 -11.26 1.97
C PRO A 42 -3.51 -12.77 1.77
N TYR A 43 -4.75 -13.23 1.58
CA TYR A 43 -5.06 -14.63 1.37
C TYR A 43 -4.62 -15.21 0.02
N PHE A 44 -4.22 -14.37 -0.94
CA PHE A 44 -3.62 -14.80 -2.21
C PHE A 44 -2.09 -14.79 -2.20
N PHE A 45 -1.45 -14.25 -1.16
CA PHE A 45 0.01 -14.05 -1.14
C PHE A 45 0.76 -15.34 -1.38
N LYS A 46 0.43 -16.40 -0.64
CA LYS A 46 1.12 -17.68 -0.76
C LYS A 46 0.99 -18.26 -2.16
N GLU A 47 -0.22 -18.25 -2.74
CA GLU A 47 -0.47 -18.75 -4.09
C GLU A 47 0.33 -17.98 -5.15
N VAL A 48 0.31 -16.64 -5.08
CA VAL A 48 1.05 -15.78 -6.01
C VAL A 48 2.56 -15.98 -5.85
N ILE A 49 3.07 -16.06 -4.62
CA ILE A 49 4.50 -16.29 -4.37
C ILE A 49 4.94 -17.65 -4.93
N GLU A 50 4.17 -18.72 -4.70
CA GLU A 50 4.48 -20.04 -5.24
C GLU A 50 4.53 -20.04 -6.77
N GLU A 51 3.69 -19.24 -7.45
CA GLU A 51 3.71 -19.08 -8.91
C GLU A 51 4.97 -18.37 -9.42
N ILE A 52 5.50 -17.38 -8.66
CA ILE A 52 6.54 -16.47 -9.17
C ILE A 52 7.92 -16.65 -8.55
N LYS A 53 8.07 -17.35 -7.43
CA LYS A 53 9.30 -17.40 -6.61
C LYS A 53 10.56 -17.78 -7.38
N ASP A 54 10.45 -18.69 -8.35
CA ASP A 54 11.58 -19.16 -9.16
C ASP A 54 11.87 -18.26 -10.37
N LEU A 55 11.02 -17.24 -10.58
CA LEU A 55 11.09 -16.33 -11.73
C LEU A 55 11.54 -14.92 -11.35
N VAL A 56 11.42 -14.58 -10.07
CA VAL A 56 11.88 -13.28 -9.54
C VAL A 56 13.41 -13.26 -9.55
N LYS A 57 13.99 -12.17 -10.06
CA LYS A 57 15.43 -11.92 -10.09
C LYS A 57 16.00 -11.91 -8.67
N ASP A 58 17.18 -12.46 -8.47
CA ASP A 58 17.81 -12.52 -7.13
C ASP A 58 18.07 -11.13 -6.54
N GLU A 59 18.38 -10.14 -7.40
CA GLU A 59 18.60 -8.75 -6.97
C GLU A 59 17.33 -7.89 -6.89
N ALA A 60 16.16 -8.42 -7.24
CA ALA A 60 14.93 -7.66 -7.20
C ALA A 60 14.50 -7.32 -5.77
N ILE A 61 14.09 -6.08 -5.56
CA ILE A 61 13.48 -5.65 -4.30
C ILE A 61 12.00 -6.01 -4.30
N ILE A 62 11.59 -6.85 -3.37
CA ILE A 62 10.20 -7.23 -3.19
C ILE A 62 9.57 -6.30 -2.15
N ILE A 63 8.45 -5.68 -2.50
CA ILE A 63 7.70 -4.79 -1.61
C ILE A 63 6.33 -5.40 -1.36
N SER A 64 6.03 -5.70 -0.10
CA SER A 64 4.74 -6.21 0.34
C SER A 64 3.90 -5.08 0.94
N ILE A 65 2.64 -4.95 0.51
CA ILE A 65 1.67 -4.02 1.12
C ILE A 65 0.56 -4.76 1.89
N ALA A 66 0.78 -6.04 2.20
CA ALA A 66 -0.24 -6.89 2.83
C ALA A 66 -0.38 -6.62 4.32
N ALA A 67 -1.59 -6.31 4.76
CA ALA A 67 -1.92 -6.29 6.18
C ALA A 67 -1.87 -7.72 6.75
N GLY A 68 -1.22 -7.89 7.91
CA GLY A 68 -1.22 -9.15 8.65
C GLY A 68 -0.30 -10.25 8.11
N VAL A 69 0.48 -9.97 7.05
CA VAL A 69 1.50 -10.91 6.54
C VAL A 69 2.87 -10.42 7.00
N THR A 70 3.62 -11.28 7.69
CA THR A 70 4.92 -10.95 8.27
C THR A 70 6.07 -11.14 7.28
N VAL A 71 7.22 -10.52 7.58
CA VAL A 71 8.48 -10.72 6.84
C VAL A 71 8.83 -12.21 6.79
N ASN A 72 8.85 -12.88 7.94
CA ASN A 72 9.15 -14.31 8.02
C ASN A 72 8.23 -15.17 7.16
N GLN A 73 6.92 -14.90 7.17
CA GLN A 73 5.98 -15.67 6.34
C GLN A 73 6.28 -15.54 4.85
N ILE A 74 6.62 -14.34 4.39
CA ILE A 74 6.94 -14.09 2.98
C ILE A 74 8.25 -14.81 2.63
N GLU A 75 9.30 -14.71 3.47
CA GLU A 75 10.58 -15.40 3.28
C GLU A 75 10.40 -16.93 3.25
N GLU A 76 9.60 -17.49 4.15
CA GLU A 76 9.27 -18.93 4.14
C GLU A 76 8.58 -19.36 2.85
N TRP A 77 7.66 -18.57 2.30
CA TRP A 77 6.96 -18.91 1.06
C TRP A 77 7.86 -18.79 -0.17
N PHE A 78 8.80 -17.85 -0.19
CA PHE A 78 9.82 -17.78 -1.23
C PHE A 78 10.81 -18.95 -1.13
N GLY A 79 11.15 -19.40 0.08
CA GLY A 79 12.07 -20.52 0.32
C GLY A 79 13.51 -20.27 -0.11
N LYS A 80 13.86 -19.01 -0.36
CA LYS A 80 15.21 -18.52 -0.69
C LYS A 80 15.45 -17.16 -0.08
N GLU A 81 16.71 -16.75 -0.01
CA GLU A 81 17.06 -15.37 0.36
C GLU A 81 16.49 -14.37 -0.64
N ILE A 82 15.81 -13.34 -0.14
CA ILE A 82 15.21 -12.28 -0.94
C ILE A 82 15.49 -10.92 -0.31
N LYS A 83 15.48 -9.87 -1.13
CA LYS A 83 15.45 -8.48 -0.68
C LYS A 83 13.99 -8.08 -0.47
N LEU A 84 13.57 -7.96 0.79
CA LEU A 84 12.15 -7.73 1.13
C LEU A 84 11.98 -6.46 1.96
N VAL A 85 11.00 -5.66 1.56
CA VAL A 85 10.50 -4.53 2.34
C VAL A 85 9.01 -4.74 2.60
N ARG A 86 8.66 -5.00 3.86
CA ARG A 86 7.27 -5.00 4.30
C ARG A 86 6.83 -3.55 4.49
N THR A 87 5.68 -3.20 3.95
CA THR A 87 5.14 -1.85 4.06
C THR A 87 3.66 -1.86 4.44
N MET A 88 3.19 -0.75 4.96
CA MET A 88 1.79 -0.54 5.29
C MET A 88 1.40 0.90 4.96
N PRO A 89 0.94 1.19 3.74
CA PRO A 89 0.36 2.48 3.39
C PRO A 89 -1.07 2.61 3.96
N ASN A 90 -1.54 3.86 4.10
CA ASN A 90 -2.92 4.14 4.46
C ASN A 90 -3.70 4.78 3.30
N THR A 91 -5.02 4.92 3.45
CA THR A 91 -5.93 5.37 2.38
C THR A 91 -5.67 6.79 1.85
N PRO A 92 -5.18 7.79 2.63
CA PRO A 92 -4.84 9.12 2.10
C PRO A 92 -3.74 9.13 1.04
N ALA A 93 -3.02 8.02 0.85
CA ALA A 93 -2.09 7.84 -0.27
C ALA A 93 -2.74 8.10 -1.64
N SER A 94 -4.05 7.82 -1.78
CA SER A 94 -4.80 8.08 -3.03
C SER A 94 -4.90 9.56 -3.42
N VAL A 95 -4.62 10.47 -2.49
CA VAL A 95 -4.62 11.93 -2.69
C VAL A 95 -3.25 12.56 -2.40
N GLY A 96 -2.20 11.75 -2.31
CA GLY A 96 -0.84 12.23 -2.09
C GLY A 96 -0.49 12.56 -0.63
N GLU A 97 -1.36 12.25 0.33
CA GLU A 97 -1.22 12.56 1.76
C GLU A 97 -1.13 11.29 2.61
N GLY A 98 -0.57 10.23 2.04
CA GLY A 98 -0.40 8.95 2.72
C GLY A 98 0.62 9.01 3.85
N MET A 99 0.45 8.14 4.85
CA MET A 99 1.49 7.76 5.79
C MET A 99 1.75 6.27 5.68
N SER A 100 3.01 5.89 5.53
CA SER A 100 3.40 4.50 5.32
C SER A 100 4.42 4.04 6.36
N ALA A 101 4.23 2.87 6.95
CA ALA A 101 5.28 2.18 7.66
C ALA A 101 6.12 1.37 6.67
N ILE A 102 7.44 1.33 6.86
CA ILE A 102 8.40 0.57 6.07
C ILE A 102 9.27 -0.26 7.01
N CYS A 103 9.37 -1.57 6.76
CA CYS A 103 10.23 -2.48 7.50
C CYS A 103 11.05 -3.32 6.53
N PRO A 104 12.36 -3.03 6.35
CA PRO A 104 13.24 -3.86 5.53
C PRO A 104 13.62 -5.14 6.27
N ASN A 105 13.89 -6.23 5.53
CA ASN A 105 14.62 -7.37 6.07
C ASN A 105 16.13 -7.13 6.06
N GLY A 106 16.90 -8.10 6.58
CA GLY A 106 18.35 -7.99 6.71
C GLY A 106 19.14 -7.93 5.37
N ASN A 107 18.49 -8.23 4.25
CA ASN A 107 19.13 -8.26 2.93
C ASN A 107 18.99 -6.92 2.17
N ILE A 108 18.26 -5.96 2.70
CA ILE A 108 18.09 -4.62 2.12
C ILE A 108 19.23 -3.71 2.57
N THR A 109 19.97 -3.15 1.63
CA THR A 109 20.98 -2.13 1.88
C THR A 109 20.36 -0.76 2.15
N GLU A 110 21.13 0.15 2.77
CA GLU A 110 20.70 1.53 3.03
C GLU A 110 20.30 2.27 1.74
N ASN A 111 21.03 2.08 0.66
CA ASN A 111 20.71 2.70 -0.63
C ASN A 111 19.39 2.19 -1.20
N GLU A 112 19.11 0.90 -1.09
CA GLU A 112 17.85 0.30 -1.52
C GLU A 112 16.68 0.77 -0.65
N LEU A 113 16.89 0.88 0.67
CA LEU A 113 15.88 1.43 1.57
C LEU A 113 15.56 2.88 1.23
N ASN A 114 16.58 3.71 0.99
CA ASN A 114 16.40 5.10 0.56
C ASN A 114 15.66 5.19 -0.78
N TYR A 115 15.97 4.29 -1.73
CA TYR A 115 15.25 4.21 -2.99
C TYR A 115 13.77 3.86 -2.78
N VAL A 116 13.47 2.83 -1.98
CA VAL A 116 12.08 2.48 -1.63
C VAL A 116 11.38 3.66 -0.95
N GLY A 117 12.04 4.31 0.01
CA GLY A 117 11.52 5.51 0.66
C GLY A 117 11.16 6.62 -0.35
N SER A 118 11.99 6.82 -1.37
CA SER A 118 11.72 7.80 -2.43
C SER A 118 10.43 7.50 -3.21
N LEU A 119 10.10 6.22 -3.43
CA LEU A 119 8.84 5.81 -4.05
C LEU A 119 7.64 6.16 -3.16
N TYR A 120 7.74 5.96 -1.85
CA TYR A 120 6.68 6.29 -0.90
C TYR A 120 6.47 7.79 -0.74
N ASN A 121 7.52 8.61 -0.89
CA ASN A 121 7.41 10.07 -0.91
C ASN A 121 6.62 10.63 -2.10
N LEU A 122 6.37 9.83 -3.15
CA LEU A 122 5.54 10.26 -4.28
C LEU A 122 4.04 10.38 -3.93
N PHE A 123 3.59 9.70 -2.86
CA PHE A 123 2.19 9.72 -2.47
C PHE A 123 1.95 9.94 -0.97
N GLY A 124 2.96 10.52 -0.27
CA GLY A 124 2.85 10.89 1.13
C GLY A 124 4.19 10.92 1.84
N LYS A 125 4.20 10.44 3.06
CA LYS A 125 5.38 10.31 3.93
C LYS A 125 5.54 8.87 4.38
N TYR A 126 6.73 8.52 4.88
CA TYR A 126 6.98 7.21 5.46
C TYR A 126 7.82 7.31 6.73
N GLU A 127 7.73 6.27 7.56
CA GLU A 127 8.64 6.01 8.68
C GLU A 127 9.16 4.59 8.61
N VAL A 128 10.45 4.42 8.92
CA VAL A 128 11.06 3.10 9.06
C VAL A 128 10.80 2.61 10.47
N LEU A 129 10.10 1.49 10.61
CA LEU A 129 9.68 0.91 11.87
C LEU A 129 10.16 -0.54 11.99
N GLU A 130 10.34 -1.01 13.21
CA GLU A 130 10.47 -2.44 13.45
C GLU A 130 9.13 -3.14 13.23
N GLU A 131 9.17 -4.40 12.77
CA GLU A 131 7.94 -5.13 12.46
C GLU A 131 6.97 -5.23 13.63
N LYS A 132 7.47 -5.33 14.86
CA LYS A 132 6.65 -5.36 16.09
C LYS A 132 5.76 -4.13 16.26
N ASP A 133 6.15 -2.97 15.70
CA ASP A 133 5.47 -1.69 15.85
C ASP A 133 4.35 -1.49 14.82
N PHE A 134 4.22 -2.39 13.83
CA PHE A 134 3.18 -2.30 12.80
C PHE A 134 1.76 -2.31 13.37
N HIS A 135 1.52 -3.01 14.49
CA HIS A 135 0.20 -2.99 15.13
C HIS A 135 -0.15 -1.60 15.66
N ALA A 136 0.82 -0.90 16.28
CA ALA A 136 0.63 0.46 16.75
C ALA A 136 0.44 1.42 15.56
N PHE A 137 1.24 1.27 14.50
CA PHE A 137 1.08 2.04 13.27
C PHE A 137 -0.30 1.86 12.64
N ILE A 138 -0.80 0.62 12.53
CA ILE A 138 -2.13 0.34 11.97
C ILE A 138 -3.22 1.02 12.80
N ALA A 139 -3.13 0.95 14.13
CA ALA A 139 -4.09 1.60 15.01
C ALA A 139 -4.06 3.13 14.85
N LEU A 140 -2.86 3.72 14.73
CA LEU A 140 -2.66 5.17 14.66
C LEU A 140 -2.92 5.75 13.27
N CYS A 141 -2.41 5.12 12.22
CA CYS A 141 -2.41 5.65 10.83
C CYS A 141 -3.30 4.87 9.88
N GLY A 142 -3.42 3.55 10.05
CA GLY A 142 -4.24 2.71 9.16
C GLY A 142 -5.73 2.86 9.42
N SER A 143 -6.14 2.94 10.69
CA SER A 143 -7.54 3.01 11.09
C SER A 143 -8.06 4.44 11.27
N SER A 144 -7.19 5.39 11.61
CA SER A 144 -7.59 6.77 11.93
C SER A 144 -8.34 7.51 10.80
N PRO A 145 -8.10 7.30 9.50
CA PRO A 145 -8.92 7.94 8.48
C PRO A 145 -10.40 7.67 8.63
N ALA A 146 -10.78 6.43 9.01
CA ALA A 146 -12.19 6.08 9.25
C ALA A 146 -12.76 6.84 10.46
N TYR A 147 -11.98 7.01 11.53
CA TYR A 147 -12.40 7.76 12.72
C TYR A 147 -12.58 9.25 12.41
N VAL A 148 -11.70 9.82 11.58
CA VAL A 148 -11.82 11.20 11.12
C VAL A 148 -13.10 11.40 10.30
N PHE A 149 -13.45 10.46 9.40
CA PHE A 149 -14.72 10.51 8.67
C PHE A 149 -15.93 10.46 9.60
N MET A 150 -15.93 9.57 10.60
CA MET A 150 -17.00 9.53 11.62
C MET A 150 -17.10 10.85 12.40
N PHE A 151 -15.97 11.47 12.72
CA PHE A 151 -15.94 12.75 13.41
C PHE A 151 -16.52 13.89 12.54
N ILE A 152 -16.13 13.95 11.26
CA ILE A 152 -16.71 14.90 10.28
C ILE A 152 -18.22 14.70 10.17
N GLU A 153 -18.69 13.44 10.10
CA GLU A 153 -20.13 13.12 10.07
C GLU A 153 -20.86 13.67 11.28
N ALA A 154 -20.34 13.41 12.49
CA ALA A 154 -20.94 13.91 13.72
C ALA A 154 -20.98 15.45 13.79
N MET A 155 -19.93 16.13 13.32
CA MET A 155 -19.91 17.59 13.19
C MET A 155 -20.97 18.09 12.20
N ALA A 156 -21.08 17.43 11.05
CA ALA A 156 -22.09 17.78 10.04
C ALA A 156 -23.52 17.57 10.55
N ASP A 157 -23.78 16.50 11.30
CA ASP A 157 -25.07 16.23 11.95
C ASP A 157 -25.44 17.33 12.94
N ALA A 158 -24.49 17.77 13.76
CA ALA A 158 -24.71 18.90 14.66
C ALA A 158 -25.05 20.20 13.89
N GLY A 159 -24.34 20.45 12.77
CA GLY A 159 -24.61 21.59 11.89
C GLY A 159 -26.02 21.55 11.32
N VAL A 160 -26.47 20.37 10.88
CA VAL A 160 -27.86 20.19 10.37
C VAL A 160 -28.88 20.41 11.46
N LYS A 161 -28.67 19.93 12.68
CA LYS A 161 -29.52 20.15 13.84
C LYS A 161 -29.68 21.65 14.17
N LEU A 162 -28.63 22.44 13.89
CA LEU A 162 -28.64 23.90 14.05
C LEU A 162 -29.19 24.67 12.83
N GLY A 163 -29.70 23.97 11.82
CA GLY A 163 -30.39 24.57 10.66
C GLY A 163 -29.56 24.72 9.40
N LEU A 164 -28.32 24.19 9.35
CA LEU A 164 -27.56 24.21 8.12
C LEU A 164 -28.04 23.13 7.13
N PRO A 165 -28.05 23.41 5.83
CA PRO A 165 -28.19 22.37 4.82
C PRO A 165 -27.06 21.34 4.89
N ARG A 166 -27.36 20.04 4.73
CA ARG A 166 -26.40 18.93 4.85
C ARG A 166 -25.08 19.17 4.09
N ALA A 167 -25.17 19.55 2.81
CA ALA A 167 -23.99 19.77 1.97
C ALA A 167 -23.08 20.91 2.50
N LYS A 168 -23.67 21.96 3.07
CA LYS A 168 -22.92 23.04 3.70
C LYS A 168 -22.27 22.60 5.02
N ALA A 169 -23.00 21.81 5.82
CA ALA A 169 -22.48 21.29 7.09
C ALA A 169 -21.25 20.42 6.89
N TYR A 170 -21.26 19.50 5.90
CA TYR A 170 -20.05 18.72 5.54
C TYR A 170 -18.90 19.61 5.11
N LYS A 171 -19.11 20.51 4.15
CA LYS A 171 -18.04 21.40 3.66
C LYS A 171 -17.39 22.22 4.78
N LEU A 172 -18.17 22.69 5.75
CA LEU A 172 -17.65 23.44 6.89
C LEU A 172 -16.88 22.53 7.86
N ALA A 173 -17.40 21.34 8.14
CA ALA A 173 -16.75 20.37 9.02
C ALA A 173 -15.41 19.87 8.43
N GLU A 174 -15.39 19.51 7.14
CA GLU A 174 -14.19 19.10 6.42
C GLU A 174 -13.10 20.16 6.47
N GLN A 175 -13.45 21.43 6.18
CA GLN A 175 -12.49 22.53 6.22
C GLN A 175 -11.97 22.81 7.64
N ALA A 176 -12.83 22.67 8.65
CA ALA A 176 -12.43 22.87 10.04
C ALA A 176 -11.47 21.78 10.54
N ILE A 177 -11.56 20.56 10.01
CA ILE A 177 -10.63 19.48 10.33
C ILE A 177 -9.31 19.64 9.57
N LEU A 178 -9.36 20.13 8.34
CA LEU A 178 -8.17 20.33 7.50
C LEU A 178 -7.22 21.39 8.08
N GLY A 179 -7.74 22.45 8.69
CA GLY A 179 -6.95 23.54 9.29
C GLY A 179 -6.44 23.24 10.69
#